data_6fcfb501dc8e0a15b16942092f0865d4
#
_entry.id   6fcfb501dc8e0a15b16942092f0865d4
#
_cell.length_a   1.000
_cell.length_b   1.000
_cell.length_c   1.000
_cell.angle_alpha   90.00
_cell.angle_beta   90.00
_cell.angle_gamma   90.00
#
_symmetry.space_group_name_H-M   'P 1'
#
loop_
_entity.id
_entity.type
_entity.pdbx_description
1 polymer ?
#
loop_
_entity_poly.entity_id
_entity_poly.type
_entity_poly.pdbx_seq_one_letter_code
_entity_poly.pdbx_strand_id
1 'polypeptide(L)'
;ADRQPEFTQVDIETSFLNEVEIRALMEELIRTVFKEAINVDLPNPFPIMLWTDAMNNYGSDKPDLRVKLKLTDLTDLMGNVDFKVFRSATELNDGRVMALRVPHGASMPRSEIDGYTDFVKIYGAKGLAYIKVNDVKAGREGLQSPIVKNLSDDVLKAIIERTGAQDGDVIFFGADRKKIVFDSLGALRLKVGHSEFGKS
;
A
#
# COMPACT_ATOMS: atom_id res chain seq x y z
N ALA A 1 -9.99 -20.11 9.07
CA ALA A 1 -9.22 -21.34 9.17
C ALA A 1 -8.07 -21.25 10.19
N ASP A 2 -7.78 -20.06 10.71
CA ASP A 2 -6.64 -19.84 11.60
C ASP A 2 -6.97 -20.10 13.08
N ARG A 3 -8.21 -20.44 13.39
CA ARG A 3 -8.66 -20.73 14.76
C ARG A 3 -8.70 -22.22 14.99
N GLN A 4 -7.87 -22.68 15.91
CA GLN A 4 -7.87 -24.07 16.39
C GLN A 4 -8.77 -24.15 17.64
N PRO A 5 -9.48 -25.31 17.87
CA PRO A 5 -10.27 -25.50 19.08
C PRO A 5 -9.40 -25.63 20.33
N GLU A 6 -8.16 -26.09 20.16
CA GLU A 6 -7.15 -26.21 21.21
C GLU A 6 -5.84 -25.64 20.73
N PHE A 7 -5.13 -24.89 21.58
CA PHE A 7 -3.84 -24.31 21.29
C PHE A 7 -3.04 -24.05 22.56
N THR A 8 -1.73 -24.02 22.45
CA THR A 8 -0.84 -23.64 23.55
C THR A 8 -0.58 -22.15 23.52
N GLN A 9 -0.68 -21.52 24.67
CA GLN A 9 -0.30 -20.11 24.86
C GLN A 9 0.91 -19.98 25.76
N VAL A 10 1.68 -18.93 25.54
CA VAL A 10 2.58 -18.35 26.54
C VAL A 10 1.87 -17.10 27.03
N ASP A 11 1.39 -17.15 28.26
CA ASP A 11 0.73 -16.02 28.92
C ASP A 11 1.74 -15.29 29.79
N ILE A 12 1.86 -13.97 29.62
CA ILE A 12 2.87 -13.16 30.28
C ILE A 12 2.19 -12.02 31.01
N GLU A 13 2.25 -12.08 32.33
CA GLU A 13 1.77 -10.99 33.19
C GLU A 13 2.97 -10.32 33.86
N THR A 14 2.99 -8.98 33.84
CA THR A 14 4.06 -8.20 34.43
C THR A 14 3.52 -7.08 35.31
N SER A 15 4.30 -6.68 36.30
CA SER A 15 4.00 -5.51 37.13
C SER A 15 5.23 -4.61 37.24
N PHE A 16 4.99 -3.35 37.55
CA PHE A 16 6.04 -2.31 37.75
C PHE A 16 6.92 -2.04 36.52
N LEU A 17 6.47 -2.44 35.31
CA LEU A 17 7.13 -2.11 34.05
C LEU A 17 6.34 -1.02 33.32
N ASN A 18 7.06 -0.06 32.73
CA ASN A 18 6.47 0.89 31.79
C ASN A 18 6.47 0.31 30.35
N GLU A 19 5.90 1.04 29.41
CA GLU A 19 5.75 0.61 28.01
C GLU A 19 7.10 0.36 27.30
N VAL A 20 8.15 1.06 27.66
CA VAL A 20 9.50 0.90 27.08
C VAL A 20 10.12 -0.39 27.62
N GLU A 21 9.99 -0.63 28.92
CA GLU A 21 10.57 -1.79 29.59
C GLU A 21 9.88 -3.10 29.15
N ILE A 22 8.54 -3.11 29.06
CA ILE A 22 7.82 -4.30 28.57
C ILE A 22 8.13 -4.60 27.11
N ARG A 23 8.26 -3.56 26.27
CA ARG A 23 8.63 -3.74 24.87
C ARG A 23 10.06 -4.29 24.74
N ALA A 24 11.02 -3.78 25.50
CA ALA A 24 12.39 -4.29 25.51
C ALA A 24 12.46 -5.75 25.94
N LEU A 25 11.69 -6.15 26.97
CA LEU A 25 11.60 -7.52 27.44
C LEU A 25 11.02 -8.45 26.36
N MET A 26 9.94 -8.05 25.69
CA MET A 26 9.35 -8.83 24.60
C MET A 26 10.26 -8.94 23.38
N GLU A 27 10.98 -7.87 23.07
CA GLU A 27 11.98 -7.87 21.99
C GLU A 27 13.11 -8.88 22.26
N GLU A 28 13.65 -8.87 23.46
CA GLU A 28 14.67 -9.83 23.89
C GLU A 28 14.14 -11.27 23.83
N LEU A 29 12.91 -11.50 24.33
CA LEU A 29 12.27 -12.82 24.26
C LEU A 29 12.19 -13.32 22.81
N ILE A 30 11.65 -12.53 21.89
CA ILE A 30 11.51 -12.95 20.49
C ILE A 30 12.88 -13.20 19.85
N ARG A 31 13.87 -12.33 20.08
CA ARG A 31 15.23 -12.51 19.56
C ARG A 31 15.87 -13.79 20.07
N THR A 32 15.73 -14.08 21.36
CA THR A 32 16.24 -15.31 21.99
C THR A 32 15.57 -16.54 21.38
N VAL A 33 14.24 -16.55 21.27
CA VAL A 33 13.50 -17.68 20.68
C VAL A 33 13.96 -17.97 19.26
N PHE A 34 14.12 -16.96 18.40
CA PHE A 34 14.60 -17.15 17.04
C PHE A 34 16.05 -17.64 16.98
N LYS A 35 16.90 -17.12 17.88
CA LYS A 35 18.29 -17.57 17.96
C LYS A 35 18.38 -19.03 18.39
N GLU A 36 17.70 -19.41 19.48
CA GLU A 36 17.80 -20.76 20.06
C GLU A 36 17.08 -21.81 19.20
N ALA A 37 15.90 -21.49 18.65
CA ALA A 37 15.09 -22.46 17.93
C ALA A 37 15.58 -22.72 16.49
N ILE A 38 16.03 -21.69 15.77
CA ILE A 38 16.36 -21.80 14.35
C ILE A 38 17.68 -21.13 13.96
N ASN A 39 18.47 -20.68 14.94
CA ASN A 39 19.77 -20.01 14.76
C ASN A 39 19.70 -18.77 13.85
N VAL A 40 18.65 -17.96 13.99
CA VAL A 40 18.47 -16.70 13.26
C VAL A 40 18.71 -15.52 14.19
N ASP A 41 19.59 -14.62 13.81
CA ASP A 41 19.81 -13.34 14.49
C ASP A 41 18.84 -12.30 13.94
N LEU A 42 17.92 -11.81 14.79
CA LEU A 42 17.03 -10.71 14.46
C LEU A 42 17.69 -9.35 14.78
N PRO A 43 17.24 -8.24 14.15
CA PRO A 43 17.76 -6.90 14.44
C PRO A 43 17.72 -6.54 15.93
N ASN A 44 18.66 -5.71 16.37
CA ASN A 44 18.70 -5.17 17.72
C ASN A 44 19.07 -3.68 17.67
N PRO A 45 18.16 -2.75 18.05
CA PRO A 45 16.75 -2.97 18.40
C PRO A 45 15.88 -3.29 17.18
N PHE A 46 14.64 -3.75 17.41
CA PHE A 46 13.65 -3.81 16.33
C PHE A 46 13.30 -2.39 15.86
N PRO A 47 13.10 -2.20 14.54
CA PRO A 47 12.65 -0.90 14.04
C PRO A 47 11.27 -0.56 14.57
N ILE A 48 11.10 0.70 14.98
CA ILE A 48 9.82 1.24 15.47
C ILE A 48 9.19 2.02 14.34
N MET A 49 7.92 1.74 14.03
CA MET A 49 7.13 2.45 13.05
C MET A 49 5.90 3.05 13.71
N LEU A 50 5.62 4.32 13.44
CA LEU A 50 4.38 4.94 13.91
C LEU A 50 3.17 4.30 13.19
N TRP A 51 2.05 4.16 13.88
CA TRP A 51 0.82 3.64 13.30
C TRP A 51 0.38 4.43 12.06
N THR A 52 0.49 5.75 12.12
CA THR A 52 0.17 6.64 11.00
C THR A 52 1.04 6.37 9.78
N ASP A 53 2.33 6.10 9.98
CA ASP A 53 3.27 5.79 8.89
C ASP A 53 2.97 4.42 8.30
N ALA A 54 2.67 3.43 9.14
CA ALA A 54 2.27 2.11 8.70
C ALA A 54 1.01 2.18 7.82
N MET A 55 -0.02 2.88 8.27
CA MET A 55 -1.27 3.03 7.52
C MET A 55 -1.08 3.84 6.23
N ASN A 56 -0.40 4.98 6.30
CA ASN A 56 -0.22 5.85 5.13
C ASN A 56 0.68 5.24 4.06
N ASN A 57 1.72 4.51 4.45
CA ASN A 57 2.65 3.92 3.48
C ASN A 57 2.23 2.54 2.99
N TYR A 58 1.46 1.79 3.77
CA TYR A 58 1.23 0.37 3.47
C TYR A 58 -0.25 -0.06 3.54
N GLY A 59 -1.13 0.81 4.06
CA GLY A 59 -2.55 0.49 4.24
C GLY A 59 -2.83 -0.55 5.33
N SER A 60 -1.88 -0.80 6.25
CA SER A 60 -1.98 -1.80 7.30
C SER A 60 -1.11 -1.42 8.50
N ASP A 61 -1.58 -1.71 9.70
CA ASP A 61 -0.81 -1.58 10.95
C ASP A 61 0.20 -2.71 11.19
N LYS A 62 0.19 -3.74 10.34
CA LYS A 62 1.11 -4.89 10.35
C LYS A 62 1.64 -5.17 8.94
N PRO A 63 2.38 -4.23 8.32
CA PRO A 63 2.81 -4.36 6.94
C PRO A 63 3.86 -5.46 6.76
N ASP A 64 3.74 -6.25 5.70
CA ASP A 64 4.84 -7.09 5.24
C ASP A 64 5.91 -6.22 4.56
N LEU A 65 7.03 -5.98 5.26
CA LEU A 65 8.11 -5.12 4.78
C LEU A 65 9.02 -5.79 3.74
N ARG A 66 8.84 -7.07 3.45
CA ARG A 66 9.52 -7.76 2.33
C ARG A 66 8.99 -7.23 1.00
N VAL A 67 7.72 -6.84 0.95
CA VAL A 67 7.14 -6.12 -0.19
C VAL A 67 7.55 -4.65 -0.09
N LYS A 68 8.32 -4.14 -1.06
CA LYS A 68 8.88 -2.78 -1.03
C LYS A 68 7.93 -1.70 -1.56
N LEU A 69 6.80 -2.10 -2.16
CA LEU A 69 5.80 -1.17 -2.67
C LEU A 69 5.22 -0.31 -1.54
N LYS A 70 5.01 0.98 -1.81
CA LYS A 70 4.41 1.93 -0.86
C LYS A 70 3.24 2.66 -1.50
N LEU A 71 2.28 3.04 -0.68
CA LEU A 71 1.20 3.94 -1.06
C LEU A 71 1.70 5.39 -1.05
N THR A 72 1.13 6.21 -1.93
CA THR A 72 1.41 7.64 -2.04
C THR A 72 0.11 8.42 -1.95
N ASP A 73 0.00 9.37 -1.04
CA ASP A 73 -1.19 10.23 -0.92
C ASP A 73 -1.17 11.31 -2.02
N LEU A 74 -2.26 11.38 -2.77
CA LEU A 74 -2.49 12.34 -3.84
C LEU A 74 -3.76 13.16 -3.61
N THR A 75 -4.36 13.08 -2.43
CA THR A 75 -5.68 13.67 -2.11
C THR A 75 -5.72 15.17 -2.41
N ASP A 76 -4.67 15.90 -2.05
CA ASP A 76 -4.56 17.35 -2.25
C ASP A 76 -4.52 17.78 -3.73
N LEU A 77 -4.13 16.89 -4.63
CA LEU A 77 -4.10 17.17 -6.08
C LEU A 77 -5.46 17.00 -6.76
N MET A 78 -6.41 16.33 -6.12
CA MET A 78 -7.60 15.79 -6.79
C MET A 78 -8.88 16.62 -6.61
N GLY A 79 -8.82 17.71 -5.84
CA GLY A 79 -10.03 18.52 -5.54
C GLY A 79 -10.68 19.20 -6.75
N ASN A 80 -9.89 19.54 -7.79
CA ASN A 80 -10.35 20.29 -8.96
C ASN A 80 -10.21 19.52 -10.28
N VAL A 81 -10.08 18.18 -10.23
CA VAL A 81 -9.99 17.37 -11.45
C VAL A 81 -11.35 17.06 -12.04
N ASP A 82 -11.44 16.86 -13.36
CA ASP A 82 -12.69 16.51 -14.04
C ASP A 82 -13.09 15.03 -13.83
N PHE A 83 -12.18 14.21 -13.33
CA PHE A 83 -12.49 12.83 -12.99
C PHE A 83 -13.30 12.76 -11.69
N LYS A 84 -14.63 12.63 -11.85
CA LYS A 84 -15.62 12.70 -10.77
C LYS A 84 -15.30 11.79 -9.58
N VAL A 85 -14.80 10.60 -9.82
CA VAL A 85 -14.48 9.63 -8.75
C VAL A 85 -13.43 10.20 -7.79
N PHE A 86 -12.38 10.83 -8.32
CA PHE A 86 -11.33 11.42 -7.50
C PHE A 86 -11.82 12.67 -6.76
N ARG A 87 -12.51 13.57 -7.48
CA ARG A 87 -13.07 14.78 -6.88
C ARG A 87 -14.04 14.44 -5.74
N SER A 88 -14.99 13.54 -5.98
CA SER A 88 -15.96 13.15 -4.95
C SER A 88 -15.30 12.52 -3.70
N ALA A 89 -14.18 11.83 -3.85
CA ALA A 89 -13.45 11.32 -2.69
C ALA A 89 -12.86 12.44 -1.84
N THR A 90 -12.39 13.55 -2.47
CA THR A 90 -11.85 14.70 -1.71
C THR A 90 -12.93 15.52 -0.99
N GLU A 91 -14.19 15.38 -1.36
CA GLU A 91 -15.33 16.03 -0.70
C GLU A 91 -15.79 15.31 0.59
N LEU A 92 -15.32 14.09 0.82
CA LEU A 92 -15.60 13.34 2.04
C LEU A 92 -14.68 13.80 3.19
N ASN A 93 -15.21 13.91 4.41
CA ASN A 93 -14.44 14.34 5.59
C ASN A 93 -13.20 13.47 5.84
N ASP A 94 -13.31 12.17 5.56
CA ASP A 94 -12.23 11.18 5.72
C ASP A 94 -11.77 10.58 4.38
N GLY A 95 -12.10 11.24 3.27
CA GLY A 95 -11.80 10.76 1.95
C GLY A 95 -10.30 10.80 1.63
N ARG A 96 -9.87 9.88 0.78
CA ARG A 96 -8.48 9.79 0.28
C ARG A 96 -8.47 9.42 -1.19
N VAL A 97 -7.51 9.96 -1.88
CA VAL A 97 -7.07 9.46 -3.19
C VAL A 97 -5.60 9.07 -3.04
N MET A 98 -5.34 7.78 -3.13
CA MET A 98 -3.99 7.25 -2.97
C MET A 98 -3.57 6.44 -4.17
N ALA A 99 -2.28 6.40 -4.41
CA ALA A 99 -1.66 5.68 -5.50
C ALA A 99 -0.79 4.53 -4.99
N LEU A 100 -0.74 3.45 -5.76
CA LEU A 100 0.22 2.35 -5.63
C LEU A 100 0.99 2.24 -6.94
N ARG A 101 2.26 2.66 -6.94
CA ARG A 101 3.18 2.45 -8.05
C ARG A 101 3.68 1.01 -8.05
N VAL A 102 3.64 0.36 -9.21
CA VAL A 102 4.19 -0.98 -9.43
C VAL A 102 5.24 -0.89 -10.53
N PRO A 103 6.54 -1.07 -10.20
CA PRO A 103 7.61 -1.08 -11.19
C PRO A 103 7.36 -2.12 -12.27
N HIS A 104 7.69 -1.79 -13.51
CA HIS A 104 7.54 -2.65 -14.70
C HIS A 104 6.12 -3.17 -14.97
N GLY A 105 5.12 -2.66 -14.25
CA GLY A 105 3.73 -3.12 -14.33
C GLY A 105 2.97 -2.68 -15.58
N ALA A 106 3.53 -1.81 -16.44
CA ALA A 106 2.89 -1.43 -17.71
C ALA A 106 2.72 -2.63 -18.66
N SER A 107 3.55 -3.68 -18.50
CA SER A 107 3.44 -4.93 -19.27
C SER A 107 2.27 -5.82 -18.87
N MET A 108 1.63 -5.56 -17.72
CA MET A 108 0.48 -6.33 -17.25
C MET A 108 -0.61 -6.39 -18.31
N PRO A 109 -1.12 -7.59 -18.67
CA PRO A 109 -2.26 -7.70 -19.58
C PRO A 109 -3.53 -7.12 -18.93
N ARG A 110 -4.47 -6.69 -19.76
CA ARG A 110 -5.74 -6.11 -19.26
C ARG A 110 -6.51 -7.07 -18.34
N SER A 111 -6.50 -8.35 -18.66
CA SER A 111 -7.17 -9.39 -17.87
C SER A 111 -6.65 -9.46 -16.42
N GLU A 112 -5.36 -9.22 -16.22
CA GLU A 112 -4.76 -9.19 -14.90
C GLU A 112 -5.20 -7.94 -14.11
N ILE A 113 -5.21 -6.77 -14.76
CA ILE A 113 -5.70 -5.52 -14.18
C ILE A 113 -7.20 -5.63 -13.84
N ASP A 114 -7.99 -6.26 -14.70
CA ASP A 114 -9.40 -6.53 -14.44
C ASP A 114 -9.56 -7.48 -13.23
N GLY A 115 -8.69 -8.49 -13.09
CA GLY A 115 -8.62 -9.37 -11.93
C GLY A 115 -8.28 -8.62 -10.62
N TYR A 116 -7.38 -7.64 -10.67
CA TYR A 116 -7.10 -6.77 -9.53
C TYR A 116 -8.27 -5.85 -9.20
N THR A 117 -9.00 -5.39 -10.21
CA THR A 117 -10.22 -4.60 -10.01
C THR A 117 -11.29 -5.42 -9.26
N ASP A 118 -11.48 -6.68 -9.61
CA ASP A 118 -12.42 -7.55 -8.90
C ASP A 118 -11.92 -7.89 -7.49
N PHE A 119 -10.62 -8.06 -7.32
CA PHE A 119 -10.02 -8.30 -6.02
C PHE A 119 -10.24 -7.15 -5.03
N VAL A 120 -10.03 -5.90 -5.44
CA VAL A 120 -10.20 -4.75 -4.53
C VAL A 120 -11.67 -4.52 -4.14
N LYS A 121 -12.63 -4.96 -4.95
CA LYS A 121 -14.06 -4.93 -4.61
C LYS A 121 -14.41 -5.73 -3.36
N ILE A 122 -13.66 -6.80 -3.08
CA ILE A 122 -13.83 -7.60 -1.85
C ILE A 122 -13.63 -6.73 -0.60
N TYR A 123 -12.81 -5.69 -0.69
CA TYR A 123 -12.52 -4.74 0.38
C TYR A 123 -13.39 -3.47 0.33
N GLY A 124 -14.41 -3.47 -0.52
CA GLY A 124 -15.39 -2.38 -0.61
C GLY A 124 -15.06 -1.29 -1.64
N ALA A 125 -13.95 -1.41 -2.38
CA ALA A 125 -13.65 -0.48 -3.46
C ALA A 125 -14.66 -0.63 -4.61
N LYS A 126 -15.10 0.49 -5.19
CA LYS A 126 -16.05 0.49 -6.32
C LYS A 126 -15.39 0.21 -7.67
N GLY A 127 -14.06 0.35 -7.73
CA GLY A 127 -13.25 0.14 -8.92
C GLY A 127 -11.79 0.39 -8.63
N LEU A 128 -10.96 0.18 -9.64
CA LEU A 128 -9.51 0.39 -9.58
C LEU A 128 -9.08 1.16 -10.82
N ALA A 129 -8.91 2.48 -10.70
CA ALA A 129 -8.33 3.28 -11.75
C ALA A 129 -6.82 3.00 -11.86
N TYR A 130 -6.26 3.13 -13.05
CA TYR A 130 -4.83 2.94 -13.26
C TYR A 130 -4.29 3.83 -14.38
N ILE A 131 -2.99 4.08 -14.38
CA ILE A 131 -2.24 4.70 -15.47
C ILE A 131 -1.01 3.85 -15.77
N LYS A 132 -0.84 3.40 -17.00
CA LYS A 132 0.41 2.84 -17.49
C LYS A 132 1.32 3.96 -17.96
N VAL A 133 2.56 3.93 -17.50
CA VAL A 133 3.58 4.93 -17.81
C VAL A 133 4.52 4.35 -18.86
N ASN A 134 4.31 4.71 -20.12
CA ASN A 134 5.11 4.19 -21.23
C ASN A 134 6.35 5.08 -21.49
N ASP A 135 6.20 6.39 -21.38
CA ASP A 135 7.29 7.37 -21.55
C ASP A 135 7.00 8.63 -20.73
N VAL A 136 7.73 8.82 -19.64
CA VAL A 136 7.59 9.98 -18.75
C VAL A 136 7.90 11.29 -19.49
N LYS A 137 8.89 11.28 -20.40
CA LYS A 137 9.34 12.50 -21.11
C LYS A 137 8.32 12.97 -22.13
N ALA A 138 7.50 12.07 -22.66
CA ALA A 138 6.43 12.43 -23.60
C ALA A 138 5.22 13.08 -22.90
N GLY A 139 5.25 13.24 -21.57
CA GLY A 139 4.14 13.80 -20.81
C GLY A 139 2.85 13.01 -21.00
N ARG A 140 1.73 13.70 -21.26
CA ARG A 140 0.41 13.08 -21.49
C ARG A 140 0.41 11.96 -22.52
N GLU A 141 1.12 12.14 -23.63
CA GLU A 141 1.18 11.17 -24.74
C GLU A 141 1.89 9.86 -24.35
N GLY A 142 2.75 9.91 -23.35
CA GLY A 142 3.43 8.74 -22.79
C GLY A 142 2.61 7.98 -21.76
N LEU A 143 1.39 8.45 -21.42
CA LEU A 143 0.53 7.86 -20.39
C LEU A 143 -0.69 7.19 -21.03
N GLN A 144 -0.91 5.94 -20.70
CA GLN A 144 -2.03 5.16 -21.23
C GLN A 144 -3.06 4.85 -20.15
N SER A 145 -4.20 5.51 -20.23
CA SER A 145 -5.37 5.26 -19.37
C SER A 145 -6.60 6.02 -19.82
N PRO A 146 -7.81 5.49 -19.58
CA PRO A 146 -9.06 6.22 -19.82
C PRO A 146 -9.19 7.51 -18.98
N ILE A 147 -8.54 7.60 -17.82
CA ILE A 147 -8.67 8.75 -16.91
C ILE A 147 -7.77 9.93 -17.28
N VAL A 148 -6.73 9.72 -18.08
CA VAL A 148 -5.75 10.76 -18.45
C VAL A 148 -6.41 11.98 -19.08
N LYS A 149 -7.46 11.80 -19.88
CA LYS A 149 -8.20 12.90 -20.51
C LYS A 149 -8.94 13.83 -19.51
N ASN A 150 -9.17 13.36 -18.29
CA ASN A 150 -9.88 14.07 -17.22
C ASN A 150 -8.94 14.71 -16.19
N LEU A 151 -7.63 14.65 -16.43
CA LEU A 151 -6.58 15.19 -15.58
C LEU A 151 -5.78 16.24 -16.37
N SER A 152 -5.46 17.38 -15.76
CA SER A 152 -4.61 18.39 -16.40
C SER A 152 -3.15 17.91 -16.48
N ASP A 153 -2.36 18.54 -17.34
CA ASP A 153 -0.93 18.20 -17.49
C ASP A 153 -0.16 18.43 -16.19
N ASP A 154 -0.50 19.49 -15.44
CA ASP A 154 0.12 19.78 -14.14
C ASP A 154 -0.18 18.68 -13.12
N VAL A 155 -1.43 18.19 -13.07
CA VAL A 155 -1.82 17.08 -12.18
C VAL A 155 -1.12 15.79 -12.60
N LEU A 156 -1.06 15.47 -13.90
CA LEU A 156 -0.35 14.29 -14.42
C LEU A 156 1.14 14.34 -14.05
N LYS A 157 1.78 15.49 -14.24
CA LYS A 157 3.18 15.71 -13.85
C LYS A 157 3.37 15.51 -12.34
N ALA A 158 2.52 16.12 -11.52
CA ALA A 158 2.59 15.99 -10.07
C ALA A 158 2.38 14.54 -9.60
N ILE A 159 1.50 13.76 -10.25
CA ILE A 159 1.32 12.32 -9.98
C ILE A 159 2.63 11.58 -10.24
N ILE A 160 3.24 11.75 -11.42
CA ILE A 160 4.49 11.09 -11.78
C ILE A 160 5.62 11.45 -10.81
N GLU A 161 5.80 12.73 -10.50
CA GLU A 161 6.84 13.21 -9.58
C GLU A 161 6.65 12.65 -8.17
N ARG A 162 5.41 12.70 -7.64
CA ARG A 162 5.12 12.28 -6.26
C ARG A 162 5.20 10.77 -6.08
N THR A 163 4.77 10.00 -7.08
CA THR A 163 4.88 8.54 -7.05
C THR A 163 6.27 8.04 -7.40
N GLY A 164 7.11 8.88 -8.02
CA GLY A 164 8.41 8.50 -8.56
C GLY A 164 8.30 7.49 -9.70
N ALA A 165 7.18 7.51 -10.44
CA ALA A 165 6.95 6.57 -11.52
C ALA A 165 7.93 6.79 -12.69
N GLN A 166 8.33 5.69 -13.30
CA GLN A 166 9.28 5.63 -14.40
C GLN A 166 8.67 4.92 -15.62
N ASP A 167 9.38 4.96 -16.72
CA ASP A 167 8.99 4.26 -17.94
C ASP A 167 8.81 2.76 -17.66
N GLY A 168 7.70 2.20 -18.09
CA GLY A 168 7.35 0.81 -17.88
C GLY A 168 6.54 0.53 -16.61
N ASP A 169 6.26 1.52 -15.77
CA ASP A 169 5.50 1.35 -14.53
C ASP A 169 3.98 1.38 -14.76
N VAL A 170 3.24 0.85 -13.80
CA VAL A 170 1.80 1.11 -13.67
C VAL A 170 1.52 1.76 -12.30
N ILE A 171 0.59 2.71 -12.30
CA ILE A 171 0.11 3.35 -11.07
C ILE A 171 -1.35 2.96 -10.91
N PHE A 172 -1.70 2.29 -9.82
CA PHE A 172 -3.08 2.02 -9.42
C PHE A 172 -3.56 3.09 -8.45
N PHE A 173 -4.87 3.41 -8.49
CA PHE A 173 -5.47 4.45 -7.64
C PHE A 173 -6.65 3.88 -6.86
N GLY A 174 -6.69 4.21 -5.57
CA GLY A 174 -7.87 4.05 -4.71
C GLY A 174 -8.43 5.42 -4.35
N ALA A 175 -9.75 5.59 -4.47
CA ALA A 175 -10.43 6.84 -4.19
C ALA A 175 -11.79 6.56 -3.52
N ASP A 176 -11.85 6.75 -2.21
CA ASP A 176 -13.04 6.55 -1.37
C ASP A 176 -12.74 7.05 0.05
N ARG A 177 -13.54 6.65 1.03
CA ARG A 177 -13.23 6.82 2.45
C ARG A 177 -11.90 6.16 2.81
N LYS A 178 -11.16 6.78 3.70
CA LYS A 178 -9.82 6.36 4.16
C LYS A 178 -9.73 4.86 4.44
N LYS A 179 -10.70 4.30 5.17
CA LYS A 179 -10.71 2.87 5.50
C LYS A 179 -10.75 1.98 4.25
N ILE A 180 -11.65 2.27 3.31
CA ILE A 180 -11.80 1.49 2.07
C ILE A 180 -10.51 1.57 1.24
N VAL A 181 -9.92 2.76 1.13
CA VAL A 181 -8.68 2.97 0.37
C VAL A 181 -7.54 2.18 0.98
N PHE A 182 -7.36 2.23 2.30
CA PHE A 182 -6.30 1.49 2.98
C PHE A 182 -6.50 -0.02 2.89
N ASP A 183 -7.70 -0.53 3.17
CA ASP A 183 -7.98 -1.95 3.12
C ASP A 183 -7.78 -2.51 1.69
N SER A 184 -8.28 -1.80 0.67
CA SER A 184 -8.20 -2.25 -0.72
C SER A 184 -6.79 -2.14 -1.31
N LEU A 185 -6.13 -0.99 -1.18
CA LEU A 185 -4.78 -0.81 -1.71
C LEU A 185 -3.71 -1.53 -0.87
N GLY A 186 -3.90 -1.66 0.44
CA GLY A 186 -3.03 -2.46 1.30
C GLY A 186 -3.06 -3.94 0.92
N ALA A 187 -4.26 -4.49 0.67
CA ALA A 187 -4.42 -5.86 0.17
C ALA A 187 -3.86 -6.02 -1.26
N LEU A 188 -4.14 -5.06 -2.16
CA LEU A 188 -3.60 -5.07 -3.52
C LEU A 188 -2.07 -5.03 -3.51
N ARG A 189 -1.48 -4.19 -2.66
CA ARG A 189 -0.03 -4.10 -2.46
C ARG A 189 0.59 -5.47 -2.18
N LEU A 190 0.00 -6.24 -1.28
CA LEU A 190 0.49 -7.59 -0.95
C LEU A 190 0.28 -8.56 -2.12
N LYS A 191 -0.89 -8.52 -2.76
CA LYS A 191 -1.19 -9.40 -3.88
C LYS A 191 -0.23 -9.19 -5.05
N VAL A 192 0.04 -7.94 -5.42
CA VAL A 192 1.00 -7.59 -6.47
C VAL A 192 2.43 -7.86 -5.99
N GLY A 193 2.75 -7.53 -4.74
CA GLY A 193 4.08 -7.74 -4.16
C GLY A 193 4.53 -9.20 -4.13
N HIS A 194 3.60 -10.15 -4.09
CA HIS A 194 3.87 -11.58 -4.17
C HIS A 194 3.78 -12.15 -5.59
N SER A 195 3.39 -11.35 -6.59
CA SER A 195 3.42 -11.71 -8.00
C SER A 195 4.83 -11.52 -8.59
N GLU A 196 4.98 -11.83 -9.88
CA GLU A 196 6.22 -11.57 -10.63
C GLU A 196 6.62 -10.08 -10.65
N PHE A 197 5.65 -9.17 -10.63
CA PHE A 197 5.87 -7.72 -10.64
C PHE A 197 6.36 -7.14 -9.31
N GLY A 198 6.18 -7.85 -8.21
CA GLY A 198 6.61 -7.41 -6.88
C GLY A 198 7.96 -7.96 -6.45
N LYS A 199 8.56 -8.83 -7.25
CA LYS A 199 9.86 -9.49 -6.95
C LYS A 199 11.07 -8.76 -7.54
N SER A 200 10.85 -7.62 -8.19
CA SER A 200 11.90 -6.79 -8.82
C SER A 200 12.61 -5.89 -7.80
#